data_975928cf4aedaa9ac82f46ff79f65bd6
#
_entry.id   975928cf4aedaa9ac82f46ff79f65bd6
#
_cell.length_a   1.000
_cell.length_b   1.000
_cell.length_c   1.000
_cell.angle_alpha   90.00
_cell.angle_beta   90.00
_cell.angle_gamma   90.00
#
_symmetry.space_group_name_H-M   'P 1'
#
loop_
_entity.id
_entity.type
_entity.pdbx_description
1 polymer ?
#
loop_
_entity_poly.entity_id
_entity_poly.type
_entity_poly.pdbx_seq_one_letter_code
_entity_poly.pdbx_strand_id
1 'polypeptide(L)'
;MQFIDQAQIIIRAGRGGDGIVSFRREKFVPAGGPSGGNGGKGGSVIFEADSNLQTLLDFKFQREIFAKDGVKGGPNKRSGATGEDKIIKVPCGTEIRDNQTNIIFGDLTKHKQKIVVAFGGRGGLGNSHFLSNQNRAPEFFIEGKEGESWNIKLELKLLAEVGIVGLPNAGKSSLISAISSARPKIANYPFTTLVPNLGVVRKIDGNGCLFADIPGLISGAAEGIGLGHDFLRHIQRTKILIHLIDSAAEDPINDFLIIEEELKKYGNGLLDKTCLLYTSDAADE
;
A
#
# COMPACT_ATOMS: atom_id res chain seq x y z
N MET A 1 14.37 -15.18 0.38
CA MET A 1 13.01 -14.61 0.36
C MET A 1 12.80 -13.96 -1.00
N GLN A 2 11.71 -14.24 -1.71
CA GLN A 2 11.47 -13.60 -3.01
C GLN A 2 10.81 -12.24 -2.74
N PHE A 3 11.42 -11.17 -3.25
CA PHE A 3 10.86 -9.82 -3.15
C PHE A 3 9.94 -9.56 -4.34
N ILE A 4 8.72 -9.08 -4.08
CA ILE A 4 7.74 -8.71 -5.10
C ILE A 4 7.29 -7.29 -4.81
N ASP A 5 7.45 -6.44 -5.81
CA ASP A 5 7.12 -5.01 -5.80
C ASP A 5 5.82 -4.67 -6.54
N GLN A 6 5.31 -5.60 -7.34
CA GLN A 6 4.06 -5.43 -8.07
C GLN A 6 3.19 -6.67 -7.93
N ALA A 7 1.91 -6.47 -7.70
CA ALA A 7 0.93 -7.54 -7.66
C ALA A 7 -0.39 -7.07 -8.29
N GLN A 8 -1.12 -8.03 -8.89
CA GLN A 8 -2.46 -7.79 -9.40
C GLN A 8 -3.43 -8.68 -8.65
N ILE A 9 -4.48 -8.08 -8.13
CA ILE A 9 -5.51 -8.76 -7.35
C ILE A 9 -6.91 -8.29 -7.75
N ILE A 10 -7.86 -9.18 -7.62
CA ILE A 10 -9.28 -8.87 -7.76
C ILE A 10 -9.86 -8.71 -6.36
N ILE A 11 -10.49 -7.58 -6.11
CA ILE A 11 -11.19 -7.33 -4.86
C ILE A 11 -12.68 -7.20 -5.13
N ARG A 12 -13.49 -7.72 -4.23
CA ARG A 12 -14.95 -7.57 -4.26
C ARG A 12 -15.46 -7.27 -2.87
N ALA A 13 -16.16 -6.16 -2.74
CA ALA A 13 -16.89 -5.83 -1.54
C ALA A 13 -18.16 -6.68 -1.43
N GLY A 14 -18.65 -6.88 -0.22
CA GLY A 14 -19.82 -7.70 0.05
C GLY A 14 -21.11 -7.11 -0.57
N ARG A 15 -21.99 -7.98 -1.04
CA ARG A 15 -23.35 -7.63 -1.44
C ARG A 15 -24.16 -7.23 -0.19
N GLY A 16 -25.05 -6.28 -0.31
CA GLY A 16 -26.06 -6.01 0.72
C GLY A 16 -27.05 -7.17 0.85
N GLY A 17 -27.44 -7.49 2.07
CA GLY A 17 -28.50 -8.47 2.34
C GLY A 17 -29.85 -8.00 1.82
N ASP A 18 -30.72 -8.91 1.43
CA ASP A 18 -32.05 -8.58 0.94
C ASP A 18 -32.98 -8.19 2.09
N GLY A 19 -33.92 -7.30 1.83
CA GLY A 19 -35.09 -7.13 2.67
C GLY A 19 -35.99 -8.36 2.61
N ILE A 20 -36.99 -8.44 3.48
CA ILE A 20 -37.97 -9.51 3.44
C ILE A 20 -39.41 -8.99 3.50
N VAL A 21 -40.33 -9.80 2.99
CA VAL A 21 -41.75 -9.66 3.28
C VAL A 21 -42.08 -10.54 4.46
N SER A 22 -42.64 -9.92 5.51
CA SER A 22 -43.14 -10.62 6.68
C SER A 22 -44.31 -9.85 7.26
N PHE A 23 -45.26 -10.56 7.85
CA PHE A 23 -46.40 -9.99 8.56
C PHE A 23 -46.40 -10.49 10.01
N ARG A 24 -46.77 -9.63 10.92
CA ARG A 24 -46.90 -10.00 12.33
C ARG A 24 -48.09 -10.92 12.51
N ARG A 25 -47.91 -12.06 13.14
CA ARG A 25 -48.97 -13.02 13.50
C ARG A 25 -48.81 -13.36 14.99
N GLU A 26 -49.83 -13.01 15.75
CA GLU A 26 -49.89 -13.32 17.18
C GLU A 26 -51.27 -13.93 17.52
N LYS A 27 -51.36 -14.55 18.68
CA LYS A 27 -52.50 -15.34 19.12
C LYS A 27 -53.85 -14.60 19.01
N PHE A 28 -53.87 -13.27 19.19
CA PHE A 28 -55.07 -12.43 19.11
C PHE A 28 -55.00 -11.32 18.03
N VAL A 29 -53.98 -11.41 17.13
CA VAL A 29 -53.78 -10.46 16.04
C VAL A 29 -53.51 -11.21 14.75
N PRO A 30 -54.53 -11.86 14.14
CA PRO A 30 -54.33 -12.68 12.96
C PRO A 30 -53.96 -11.90 11.71
N ALA A 31 -54.29 -10.62 11.63
CA ALA A 31 -53.96 -9.71 10.53
C ALA A 31 -53.04 -8.58 11.01
N GLY A 32 -51.89 -8.93 11.60
CA GLY A 32 -50.88 -7.97 11.99
C GLY A 32 -50.24 -7.28 10.80
N GLY A 33 -49.80 -6.03 10.97
CA GLY A 33 -49.18 -5.24 9.90
C GLY A 33 -47.83 -5.80 9.40
N PRO A 34 -47.24 -5.17 8.36
CA PRO A 34 -45.97 -5.58 7.80
C PRO A 34 -44.85 -5.49 8.83
N SER A 35 -44.07 -6.53 8.92
CA SER A 35 -43.00 -6.71 9.92
C SER A 35 -41.67 -7.16 9.36
N GLY A 36 -41.52 -7.16 8.03
CA GLY A 36 -40.26 -7.52 7.38
C GLY A 36 -39.16 -6.52 7.64
N GLY A 37 -38.03 -6.99 8.08
CA GLY A 37 -36.84 -6.19 8.34
C GLY A 37 -36.01 -5.92 7.11
N ASN A 38 -35.09 -4.96 7.21
CA ASN A 38 -34.16 -4.60 6.17
C ASN A 38 -32.97 -5.57 6.15
N GLY A 39 -32.34 -5.75 5.00
CA GLY A 39 -31.06 -6.43 4.89
C GLY A 39 -29.92 -5.62 5.50
N GLY A 40 -28.86 -6.29 5.92
CA GLY A 40 -27.63 -5.67 6.37
C GLY A 40 -26.81 -5.11 5.21
N LYS A 41 -25.96 -4.14 5.47
CA LYS A 41 -24.97 -3.64 4.48
C LYS A 41 -23.89 -4.72 4.25
N GLY A 42 -23.38 -4.84 3.04
CA GLY A 42 -22.18 -5.63 2.74
C GLY A 42 -20.91 -5.01 3.34
N GLY A 43 -19.90 -5.84 3.63
CA GLY A 43 -18.59 -5.38 4.08
C GLY A 43 -17.82 -4.68 2.98
N SER A 44 -17.02 -3.70 3.35
CA SER A 44 -16.12 -2.97 2.45
C SER A 44 -14.74 -3.62 2.43
N VAL A 45 -13.94 -3.33 1.36
CA VAL A 45 -12.54 -3.72 1.27
C VAL A 45 -11.67 -2.51 1.59
N ILE A 46 -10.84 -2.65 2.61
CA ILE A 46 -10.00 -1.59 3.17
C ILE A 46 -8.55 -2.02 3.11
N PHE A 47 -7.69 -1.20 2.53
CA PHE A 47 -6.24 -1.38 2.60
C PHE A 47 -5.68 -0.62 3.79
N GLU A 48 -4.78 -1.26 4.53
CA GLU A 48 -4.10 -0.68 5.69
C GLU A 48 -2.59 -0.84 5.53
N ALA A 49 -1.85 0.26 5.68
CA ALA A 49 -0.38 0.23 5.66
C ALA A 49 0.18 -0.39 6.95
N ASP A 50 1.06 -1.36 6.81
CA ASP A 50 1.79 -1.98 7.92
C ASP A 50 3.30 -1.86 7.70
N SER A 51 3.99 -1.15 8.60
CA SER A 51 5.45 -0.95 8.55
C SER A 51 6.25 -2.23 8.75
N ASN A 52 5.64 -3.31 9.24
CA ASN A 52 6.29 -4.60 9.42
C ASN A 52 6.35 -5.42 8.14
N LEU A 53 5.55 -5.04 7.13
CA LEU A 53 5.55 -5.68 5.82
C LEU A 53 6.54 -4.96 4.89
N GLN A 54 7.27 -5.73 4.08
CA GLN A 54 8.29 -5.21 3.16
C GLN A 54 8.11 -5.67 1.72
N THR A 55 7.16 -6.55 1.45
CA THR A 55 6.96 -7.15 0.14
C THR A 55 5.48 -7.43 -0.11
N LEU A 56 5.09 -7.44 -1.36
CA LEU A 56 3.75 -7.85 -1.81
C LEU A 56 3.66 -9.36 -2.10
N LEU A 57 4.56 -10.18 -1.53
CA LEU A 57 4.67 -11.61 -1.83
C LEU A 57 3.36 -12.38 -1.61
N ASP A 58 2.62 -12.04 -0.56
CA ASP A 58 1.37 -12.73 -0.22
C ASP A 58 0.34 -12.62 -1.34
N PHE A 59 0.33 -11.49 -2.06
CA PHE A 59 -0.61 -11.25 -3.16
C PHE A 59 -0.27 -12.02 -4.45
N LYS A 60 0.91 -12.63 -4.53
CA LYS A 60 1.23 -13.57 -5.62
C LYS A 60 0.39 -14.83 -5.53
N PHE A 61 0.08 -15.26 -4.32
CA PHE A 61 -0.67 -16.49 -4.03
C PHE A 61 -2.16 -16.20 -3.83
N GLN A 62 -2.50 -15.09 -3.17
CA GLN A 62 -3.88 -14.69 -2.91
C GLN A 62 -4.29 -13.59 -3.89
N ARG A 63 -4.80 -14.00 -5.06
CA ARG A 63 -5.20 -13.07 -6.13
C ARG A 63 -6.63 -12.57 -6.04
N GLU A 64 -7.46 -13.20 -5.24
CA GLU A 64 -8.86 -12.83 -5.07
C GLU A 64 -9.17 -12.62 -3.60
N ILE A 65 -9.77 -11.48 -3.28
CA ILE A 65 -10.08 -11.09 -1.92
C ILE A 65 -11.50 -10.55 -1.86
N PHE A 66 -12.32 -11.17 -1.01
CA PHE A 66 -13.73 -10.85 -0.86
C PHE A 66 -14.04 -10.40 0.56
N ALA A 67 -14.85 -9.35 0.69
CA ALA A 67 -15.48 -8.99 1.95
C ALA A 67 -16.78 -9.77 2.13
N LYS A 68 -17.28 -9.85 3.37
CA LYS A 68 -18.50 -10.60 3.69
C LYS A 68 -19.76 -9.87 3.22
N ASP A 69 -20.73 -10.64 2.74
CA ASP A 69 -22.04 -10.11 2.39
C ASP A 69 -22.84 -9.72 3.65
N GLY A 70 -23.76 -8.80 3.47
CA GLY A 70 -24.74 -8.47 4.48
C GLY A 70 -25.81 -9.57 4.61
N VAL A 71 -26.29 -9.77 5.81
CA VAL A 71 -27.30 -10.79 6.10
C VAL A 71 -28.68 -10.28 5.70
N LYS A 72 -29.52 -11.19 5.17
CA LYS A 72 -30.92 -10.93 4.87
C LYS A 72 -31.69 -10.43 6.10
N GLY A 73 -32.66 -9.57 5.90
CA GLY A 73 -33.57 -9.11 6.95
C GLY A 73 -34.36 -10.26 7.59
N GLY A 74 -34.78 -10.08 8.83
CA GLY A 74 -35.56 -11.05 9.58
C GLY A 74 -37.01 -10.56 9.86
N PRO A 75 -37.88 -11.45 10.37
CA PRO A 75 -39.23 -11.08 10.82
C PRO A 75 -39.16 -10.14 12.04
N ASN A 76 -40.31 -9.56 12.41
CA ASN A 76 -40.43 -8.65 13.54
C ASN A 76 -39.50 -7.42 13.43
N LYS A 77 -39.36 -6.87 12.23
CA LYS A 77 -38.51 -5.71 11.91
C LYS A 77 -37.03 -5.89 12.25
N ARG A 78 -36.57 -7.13 12.38
CA ARG A 78 -35.13 -7.39 12.62
C ARG A 78 -34.34 -7.12 11.37
N SER A 79 -33.41 -6.15 11.45
CA SER A 79 -32.46 -5.91 10.37
C SER A 79 -31.42 -7.03 10.33
N GLY A 80 -30.99 -7.40 9.12
CA GLY A 80 -29.87 -8.29 8.91
C GLY A 80 -28.57 -7.69 9.46
N ALA A 81 -27.63 -8.54 9.88
CA ALA A 81 -26.31 -8.10 10.31
C ALA A 81 -25.52 -7.53 9.13
N THR A 82 -24.73 -6.50 9.38
CA THR A 82 -23.79 -5.95 8.41
C THR A 82 -22.66 -6.94 8.17
N GLY A 83 -22.25 -7.11 6.92
CA GLY A 83 -21.08 -7.88 6.56
C GLY A 83 -19.80 -7.27 7.14
N GLU A 84 -18.89 -8.12 7.54
CA GLU A 84 -17.61 -7.70 8.10
C GLU A 84 -16.70 -7.12 7.00
N ASP A 85 -16.08 -5.97 7.30
CA ASP A 85 -15.11 -5.36 6.40
C ASP A 85 -13.86 -6.24 6.27
N LYS A 86 -13.29 -6.31 5.06
CA LYS A 86 -12.04 -7.01 4.80
C LYS A 86 -10.89 -6.02 4.83
N ILE A 87 -10.05 -6.12 5.86
CA ILE A 87 -8.81 -5.33 5.97
C ILE A 87 -7.69 -6.12 5.31
N ILE A 88 -7.02 -5.48 4.34
CA ILE A 88 -5.87 -5.99 3.61
C ILE A 88 -4.66 -5.19 4.04
N LYS A 89 -3.68 -5.86 4.64
CA LYS A 89 -2.43 -5.22 5.04
C LYS A 89 -1.45 -5.20 3.89
N VAL A 90 -0.85 -4.04 3.65
CA VAL A 90 0.16 -3.82 2.62
C VAL A 90 1.35 -3.06 3.21
N PRO A 91 2.55 -3.19 2.63
CA PRO A 91 3.70 -2.40 3.05
C PRO A 91 3.44 -0.89 2.93
N CYS A 92 4.09 -0.10 3.79
CA CYS A 92 4.13 1.36 3.61
C CYS A 92 4.79 1.71 2.26
N GLY A 93 4.23 2.69 1.55
CA GLY A 93 4.67 3.07 0.20
C GLY A 93 3.99 2.29 -0.91
N THR A 94 2.93 1.54 -0.61
CA THR A 94 2.13 0.86 -1.63
C THR A 94 1.14 1.84 -2.26
N GLU A 95 1.26 2.03 -3.56
CA GLU A 95 0.26 2.70 -4.37
C GLU A 95 -0.77 1.71 -4.89
N ILE A 96 -2.02 2.10 -4.82
CA ILE A 96 -3.17 1.29 -5.23
C ILE A 96 -3.80 1.94 -6.46
N ARG A 97 -3.86 1.20 -7.57
CA ARG A 97 -4.45 1.67 -8.84
C ARG A 97 -5.46 0.67 -9.36
N ASP A 98 -6.44 1.18 -10.10
CA ASP A 98 -7.22 0.32 -10.97
C ASP A 98 -6.37 -0.14 -12.16
N ASN A 99 -6.35 -1.44 -12.41
CA ASN A 99 -5.55 -2.05 -13.47
C ASN A 99 -6.06 -1.74 -14.89
N GLN A 100 -7.32 -1.33 -15.04
CA GLN A 100 -7.93 -1.02 -16.33
C GLN A 100 -7.83 0.45 -16.70
N THR A 101 -8.19 1.33 -15.75
CA THR A 101 -8.27 2.78 -15.98
C THR A 101 -7.03 3.53 -15.52
N ASN A 102 -6.11 2.86 -14.79
CA ASN A 102 -4.95 3.47 -14.13
C ASN A 102 -5.31 4.59 -13.11
N ILE A 103 -6.57 4.68 -12.71
CA ILE A 103 -7.00 5.62 -11.67
C ILE A 103 -6.33 5.23 -10.34
N ILE A 104 -5.70 6.20 -9.69
CA ILE A 104 -5.06 6.01 -8.38
C ILE A 104 -6.12 6.15 -7.31
N PHE A 105 -6.38 5.09 -6.53
CA PHE A 105 -7.22 5.14 -5.34
C PHE A 105 -6.51 5.81 -4.17
N GLY A 106 -5.19 5.61 -4.07
CA GLY A 106 -4.37 6.28 -3.07
C GLY A 106 -2.98 5.68 -2.91
N ASP A 107 -2.18 6.37 -2.10
CA ASP A 107 -0.81 6.00 -1.73
C ASP A 107 -0.75 5.85 -0.20
N LEU A 108 -0.37 4.66 0.26
CA LEU A 108 -0.31 4.29 1.67
C LEU A 108 1.11 4.47 2.21
N THR A 109 1.45 5.69 2.62
CA THR A 109 2.81 6.06 3.04
C THR A 109 3.06 5.91 4.54
N LYS A 110 2.02 6.04 5.39
CA LYS A 110 2.14 6.06 6.84
C LYS A 110 1.59 4.77 7.47
N HIS A 111 2.28 4.25 8.48
CA HIS A 111 1.80 3.11 9.27
C HIS A 111 0.37 3.33 9.79
N LYS A 112 -0.48 2.30 9.67
CA LYS A 112 -1.92 2.32 10.01
C LYS A 112 -2.78 3.26 9.18
N GLN A 113 -2.25 3.88 8.13
CA GLN A 113 -3.07 4.62 7.17
C GLN A 113 -4.02 3.65 6.48
N LYS A 114 -5.29 4.05 6.34
CA LYS A 114 -6.34 3.24 5.75
C LYS A 114 -6.97 3.94 4.56
N ILE A 115 -7.29 3.16 3.53
CA ILE A 115 -8.03 3.62 2.36
C ILE A 115 -9.12 2.58 2.06
N VAL A 116 -10.36 3.03 1.91
CA VAL A 116 -11.46 2.19 1.43
C VAL A 116 -11.41 2.19 -0.09
N VAL A 117 -11.20 1.03 -0.70
CA VAL A 117 -11.05 0.90 -2.16
C VAL A 117 -12.32 0.35 -2.80
N ALA A 118 -13.07 -0.49 -2.10
CA ALA A 118 -14.35 -0.98 -2.58
C ALA A 118 -15.40 -0.90 -1.48
N PHE A 119 -16.51 -0.25 -1.78
CA PHE A 119 -17.61 -0.07 -0.83
C PHE A 119 -18.61 -1.23 -0.91
N GLY A 120 -18.99 -1.72 0.26
CA GLY A 120 -20.04 -2.74 0.38
C GLY A 120 -21.41 -2.24 -0.08
N GLY A 121 -22.15 -3.13 -0.70
CA GLY A 121 -23.50 -2.87 -1.21
C GLY A 121 -24.47 -2.49 -0.09
N ARG A 122 -25.43 -1.62 -0.39
CA ARG A 122 -26.47 -1.25 0.55
C ARG A 122 -27.44 -2.42 0.74
N GLY A 123 -27.83 -2.65 2.00
CA GLY A 123 -28.90 -3.60 2.31
C GLY A 123 -30.24 -3.18 1.70
N GLY A 124 -31.02 -4.17 1.32
CA GLY A 124 -32.35 -3.99 0.79
C GLY A 124 -33.36 -3.61 1.88
N LEU A 125 -34.50 -3.15 1.49
CA LEU A 125 -35.54 -2.68 2.43
C LEU A 125 -36.64 -3.73 2.55
N GLY A 126 -37.05 -4.05 3.80
CA GLY A 126 -38.19 -4.93 4.07
C GLY A 126 -39.54 -4.25 3.88
N ASN A 127 -40.59 -5.07 3.80
CA ASN A 127 -41.94 -4.55 3.53
C ASN A 127 -42.44 -3.60 4.61
N SER A 128 -41.95 -3.65 5.84
CA SER A 128 -42.31 -2.71 6.89
C SER A 128 -41.94 -1.26 6.58
N HIS A 129 -40.96 -1.04 5.68
CA HIS A 129 -40.56 0.30 5.26
C HIS A 129 -41.57 0.97 4.32
N PHE A 130 -42.36 0.17 3.59
CA PHE A 130 -43.31 0.64 2.59
C PHE A 130 -44.72 0.77 3.10
N LEU A 131 -44.95 0.63 4.42
CA LEU A 131 -46.22 0.86 5.04
C LEU A 131 -46.67 2.31 4.83
N SER A 132 -47.83 2.51 4.24
CA SER A 132 -48.43 3.81 4.00
C SER A 132 -49.94 3.77 4.18
N ASN A 133 -50.59 4.93 4.24
CA ASN A 133 -52.06 5.01 4.30
C ASN A 133 -52.74 4.41 3.05
N GLN A 134 -52.06 4.44 1.91
CA GLN A 134 -52.58 3.87 0.65
C GLN A 134 -52.28 2.37 0.52
N ASN A 135 -51.17 1.90 1.11
CA ASN A 135 -50.80 0.49 1.13
C ASN A 135 -50.48 0.04 2.55
N ARG A 136 -51.44 -0.55 3.22
CA ARG A 136 -51.32 -1.04 4.59
C ARG A 136 -50.74 -2.44 4.71
N ALA A 137 -50.62 -3.17 3.60
CA ALA A 137 -50.08 -4.52 3.56
C ALA A 137 -49.13 -4.71 2.34
N PRO A 138 -47.97 -4.00 2.27
CA PRO A 138 -47.07 -4.15 1.16
C PRO A 138 -46.47 -5.57 1.12
N GLU A 139 -46.58 -6.21 -0.05
CA GLU A 139 -46.10 -7.58 -0.30
C GLU A 139 -44.81 -7.61 -1.14
N PHE A 140 -44.03 -6.56 -1.11
CA PHE A 140 -42.77 -6.45 -1.80
C PHE A 140 -41.65 -5.98 -0.88
N PHE A 141 -40.43 -6.24 -1.27
CA PHE A 141 -39.21 -5.82 -0.63
C PHE A 141 -38.21 -5.34 -1.68
N ILE A 142 -37.16 -4.69 -1.27
CA ILE A 142 -36.02 -4.34 -2.13
C ILE A 142 -34.88 -5.29 -1.84
N GLU A 143 -34.26 -5.79 -2.89
CA GLU A 143 -33.03 -6.59 -2.81
C GLU A 143 -31.85 -5.75 -2.38
N GLY A 144 -30.84 -6.37 -1.78
CA GLY A 144 -29.57 -5.76 -1.50
C GLY A 144 -28.81 -5.44 -2.80
N LYS A 145 -28.10 -4.34 -2.79
CA LYS A 145 -27.25 -3.95 -3.93
C LYS A 145 -25.94 -4.70 -3.91
N GLU A 146 -25.40 -4.97 -5.10
CA GLU A 146 -24.05 -5.51 -5.24
C GLU A 146 -23.01 -4.55 -4.65
N GLY A 147 -21.96 -5.10 -4.06
CA GLY A 147 -20.78 -4.35 -3.66
C GLY A 147 -19.90 -4.01 -4.87
N GLU A 148 -19.02 -3.04 -4.68
CA GLU A 148 -18.05 -2.67 -5.72
C GLU A 148 -17.03 -3.79 -5.95
N SER A 149 -16.59 -3.94 -7.19
CA SER A 149 -15.56 -4.90 -7.60
C SER A 149 -14.54 -4.21 -8.49
N TRP A 150 -13.26 -4.42 -8.16
CA TRP A 150 -12.15 -3.80 -8.87
C TRP A 150 -11.05 -4.79 -9.17
N ASN A 151 -10.37 -4.60 -10.30
CA ASN A 151 -9.10 -5.26 -10.61
C ASN A 151 -7.98 -4.31 -10.26
N ILE A 152 -7.31 -4.57 -9.15
CA ILE A 152 -6.34 -3.67 -8.54
C ILE A 152 -4.92 -4.06 -8.92
N LYS A 153 -4.14 -3.09 -9.35
CA LYS A 153 -2.69 -3.17 -9.42
C LYS A 153 -2.10 -2.51 -8.16
N LEU A 154 -1.39 -3.30 -7.38
CA LEU A 154 -0.57 -2.83 -6.26
C LEU A 154 0.84 -2.60 -6.78
N GLU A 155 1.40 -1.45 -6.50
CA GLU A 155 2.77 -1.10 -6.82
C GLU A 155 3.46 -0.56 -5.57
N LEU A 156 4.43 -1.32 -5.08
CA LEU A 156 5.24 -0.91 -3.95
C LEU A 156 6.32 0.04 -4.44
N LYS A 157 6.12 1.32 -4.19
CA LYS A 157 7.15 2.35 -4.38
C LYS A 157 8.14 2.21 -3.24
N LEU A 158 9.15 1.40 -3.46
CA LEU A 158 10.15 1.05 -2.46
C LEU A 158 10.78 2.29 -1.86
N LEU A 159 10.55 2.40 -0.56
CA LEU A 159 11.24 3.32 0.30
C LEU A 159 12.38 2.53 0.93
N ALA A 160 13.60 2.68 0.43
CA ALA A 160 14.75 2.19 1.17
C ALA A 160 14.76 2.88 2.53
N GLU A 161 14.96 2.14 3.61
CA GLU A 161 15.13 2.73 4.93
C GLU A 161 16.47 3.45 5.00
N VAL A 162 17.47 2.91 4.29
CA VAL A 162 18.84 3.44 4.24
C VAL A 162 19.24 3.69 2.80
N GLY A 163 19.63 4.92 2.49
CA GLY A 163 20.23 5.30 1.22
C GLY A 163 21.76 5.34 1.34
N ILE A 164 22.48 4.77 0.37
CA ILE A 164 23.94 4.86 0.31
C ILE A 164 24.29 5.86 -0.78
N VAL A 165 25.02 6.92 -0.41
CA VAL A 165 25.53 7.96 -1.29
C VAL A 165 27.07 7.92 -1.32
N GLY A 166 27.65 8.39 -2.40
CA GLY A 166 29.12 8.45 -2.57
C GLY A 166 29.46 8.54 -4.04
N LEU A 167 30.70 8.90 -4.35
CA LEU A 167 31.20 8.98 -5.73
C LEU A 167 31.17 7.62 -6.45
N PRO A 168 31.23 7.60 -7.79
CA PRO A 168 31.43 6.35 -8.53
C PRO A 168 32.68 5.60 -8.03
N ASN A 169 32.59 4.29 -7.98
CA ASN A 169 33.67 3.39 -7.54
C ASN A 169 34.05 3.47 -6.04
N ALA A 170 33.35 4.25 -5.21
CA ALA A 170 33.58 4.27 -3.76
C ALA A 170 33.17 2.96 -3.03
N GLY A 171 32.87 1.88 -3.76
CA GLY A 171 32.53 0.59 -3.16
C GLY A 171 31.07 0.42 -2.74
N LYS A 172 30.14 1.30 -3.13
CA LYS A 172 28.72 1.25 -2.72
C LYS A 172 28.05 -0.09 -3.02
N SER A 173 28.19 -0.57 -4.25
CA SER A 173 27.58 -1.84 -4.69
C SER A 173 28.23 -3.04 -4.01
N SER A 174 29.55 -2.99 -3.76
CA SER A 174 30.28 -4.01 -3.02
C SER A 174 29.79 -4.08 -1.58
N LEU A 175 29.63 -2.94 -0.93
CA LEU A 175 29.07 -2.86 0.43
C LEU A 175 27.67 -3.49 0.49
N ILE A 176 26.77 -3.12 -0.42
CA ILE A 176 25.42 -3.70 -0.46
C ILE A 176 25.48 -5.21 -0.66
N SER A 177 26.36 -5.69 -1.55
CA SER A 177 26.52 -7.11 -1.81
C SER A 177 27.04 -7.89 -0.60
N ALA A 178 27.93 -7.29 0.18
CA ALA A 178 28.52 -7.89 1.39
C ALA A 178 27.52 -7.98 2.54
N ILE A 179 26.69 -6.92 2.77
CA ILE A 179 25.75 -6.87 3.90
C ILE A 179 24.38 -7.48 3.58
N SER A 180 24.04 -7.66 2.30
CA SER A 180 22.75 -8.17 1.89
C SER A 180 22.61 -9.67 2.17
N SER A 181 21.49 -10.04 2.82
CA SER A 181 21.14 -11.45 3.08
C SER A 181 20.70 -12.22 1.83
N ALA A 182 20.47 -11.53 0.72
CA ALA A 182 20.09 -12.07 -0.57
C ALA A 182 20.87 -11.35 -1.66
N ARG A 183 21.03 -11.97 -2.84
CA ARG A 183 21.66 -11.29 -3.98
C ARG A 183 20.96 -9.96 -4.22
N PRO A 184 21.71 -8.84 -4.28
CA PRO A 184 21.13 -7.54 -4.57
C PRO A 184 20.29 -7.60 -5.85
N LYS A 185 19.11 -7.01 -5.82
CA LYS A 185 18.26 -6.92 -7.00
C LYS A 185 18.47 -5.58 -7.67
N ILE A 186 18.67 -5.65 -8.95
CA ILE A 186 18.59 -4.52 -9.86
C ILE A 186 17.09 -4.19 -10.01
N ALA A 187 16.66 -3.02 -9.58
CA ALA A 187 15.26 -2.61 -9.71
C ALA A 187 15.15 -1.60 -10.87
N ASN A 188 14.44 -2.01 -11.92
CA ASN A 188 14.11 -1.12 -13.04
C ASN A 188 12.96 -0.21 -12.64
N TYR A 189 13.24 1.01 -12.23
CA TYR A 189 12.23 2.03 -12.03
C TYR A 189 12.00 2.82 -13.32
N PRO A 190 10.75 2.98 -13.76
CA PRO A 190 10.43 3.65 -15.03
C PRO A 190 10.84 5.14 -15.06
N PHE A 191 11.22 5.70 -13.92
CA PHE A 191 11.63 7.09 -13.75
C PHE A 191 13.13 7.26 -13.47
N THR A 192 13.94 6.19 -13.51
CA THR A 192 15.39 6.26 -13.31
C THR A 192 16.12 5.91 -14.61
N THR A 193 17.06 6.77 -15.01
CA THR A 193 18.01 6.47 -16.11
C THR A 193 19.12 5.52 -15.66
N LEU A 194 19.40 5.49 -14.35
CA LEU A 194 20.36 4.61 -13.70
C LEU A 194 19.62 3.66 -12.77
N VAL A 195 19.94 2.40 -12.81
CA VAL A 195 19.24 1.34 -12.09
C VAL A 195 19.87 1.18 -10.70
N PRO A 196 19.11 1.46 -9.60
CA PRO A 196 19.65 1.30 -8.26
C PRO A 196 19.75 -0.17 -7.87
N ASN A 197 20.81 -0.50 -7.11
CA ASN A 197 20.96 -1.79 -6.47
C ASN A 197 20.26 -1.77 -5.11
N LEU A 198 19.43 -2.76 -4.86
CA LEU A 198 18.71 -2.91 -3.60
C LEU A 198 19.21 -4.13 -2.84
N GLY A 199 19.54 -3.94 -1.57
CA GLY A 199 19.95 -5.02 -0.67
C GLY A 199 19.04 -5.08 0.56
N VAL A 200 18.72 -6.29 1.00
CA VAL A 200 17.96 -6.51 2.24
C VAL A 200 18.92 -7.00 3.32
N VAL A 201 19.12 -6.22 4.35
CA VAL A 201 19.93 -6.59 5.52
C VAL A 201 18.99 -7.09 6.61
N ARG A 202 19.25 -8.29 7.14
CA ARG A 202 18.45 -8.83 8.25
C ARG A 202 18.75 -8.08 9.55
N LYS A 203 17.70 -7.63 10.22
CA LYS A 203 17.81 -7.16 11.61
C LYS A 203 17.81 -8.35 12.56
N ILE A 204 18.37 -8.15 13.75
CA ILE A 204 18.39 -9.15 14.83
C ILE A 204 16.97 -9.58 15.20
N ASP A 205 15.99 -8.68 15.09
CA ASP A 205 14.57 -8.91 15.39
C ASP A 205 13.81 -9.68 14.30
N GLY A 206 14.49 -10.22 13.30
CA GLY A 206 13.87 -10.97 12.19
C GLY A 206 13.32 -10.12 11.05
N ASN A 207 13.16 -8.82 11.23
CA ASN A 207 12.77 -7.87 10.19
C ASN A 207 13.99 -7.48 9.36
N GLY A 208 13.82 -7.29 8.04
CA GLY A 208 14.89 -6.79 7.17
C GLY A 208 14.93 -5.26 7.17
N CYS A 209 16.09 -4.69 6.87
CA CYS A 209 16.25 -3.28 6.52
C CYS A 209 16.60 -3.19 5.05
N LEU A 210 15.90 -2.33 4.30
CA LEU A 210 16.16 -2.17 2.86
C LEU A 210 17.18 -1.06 2.65
N PHE A 211 18.29 -1.43 2.01
CA PHE A 211 19.35 -0.54 1.58
C PHE A 211 19.22 -0.27 0.09
N ALA A 212 19.40 0.97 -0.33
CA ALA A 212 19.45 1.34 -1.74
C ALA A 212 20.76 2.05 -2.06
N ASP A 213 21.43 1.59 -3.11
CA ASP A 213 22.49 2.35 -3.77
C ASP A 213 21.84 3.52 -4.49
N ILE A 214 22.36 4.72 -4.27
CA ILE A 214 21.95 5.94 -4.95
C ILE A 214 22.96 6.25 -6.03
N PRO A 215 22.79 5.68 -7.25
CA PRO A 215 23.72 5.94 -8.35
C PRO A 215 23.52 7.38 -8.86
N GLY A 216 24.57 8.01 -9.32
CA GLY A 216 24.50 9.25 -10.12
C GLY A 216 24.39 10.56 -9.34
N LEU A 217 24.78 10.59 -8.07
CA LEU A 217 25.22 11.83 -7.43
C LEU A 217 26.63 12.14 -8.00
N ILE A 218 26.69 12.70 -9.20
CA ILE A 218 27.91 13.14 -9.88
C ILE A 218 27.73 14.62 -10.15
N SER A 219 28.81 15.38 -10.10
CA SER A 219 28.82 16.81 -10.43
C SER A 219 28.02 17.10 -11.72
N GLY A 220 26.97 17.95 -11.63
CA GLY A 220 26.06 18.29 -12.72
C GLY A 220 24.72 17.53 -12.73
N ALA A 221 24.45 16.64 -11.79
CA ALA A 221 23.17 15.95 -11.70
C ALA A 221 22.00 16.91 -11.34
N ALA A 222 22.28 18.02 -10.65
CA ALA A 222 21.32 19.08 -10.36
C ALA A 222 20.89 19.87 -11.61
N GLU A 223 21.68 19.84 -12.69
CA GLU A 223 21.43 20.55 -13.94
C GLU A 223 20.60 19.74 -14.95
N GLY A 224 20.00 18.62 -14.54
CA GLY A 224 19.11 17.80 -15.37
C GLY A 224 19.79 16.70 -16.19
N ILE A 225 21.11 16.54 -16.07
CA ILE A 225 21.89 15.47 -16.70
C ILE A 225 22.14 14.38 -15.64
N GLY A 226 21.10 13.76 -15.14
CA GLY A 226 21.25 12.73 -14.09
C GLY A 226 19.93 12.07 -13.71
N LEU A 227 19.88 11.55 -12.50
CA LEU A 227 18.68 10.96 -11.90
C LEU A 227 17.55 11.99 -11.87
N GLY A 228 16.43 11.69 -12.54
CA GLY A 228 15.28 12.59 -12.59
C GLY A 228 14.78 12.99 -11.20
N HIS A 229 14.12 14.15 -11.11
CA HIS A 229 13.51 14.68 -9.89
C HIS A 229 12.63 13.67 -9.12
N ASP A 230 12.09 12.67 -9.82
CA ASP A 230 11.27 11.62 -9.22
C ASP A 230 12.07 10.64 -8.36
N PHE A 231 13.30 10.30 -8.76
CA PHE A 231 14.15 9.42 -7.96
C PHE A 231 14.61 10.10 -6.66
N LEU A 232 14.90 11.40 -6.73
CA LEU A 232 15.28 12.18 -5.55
C LEU A 232 14.14 12.29 -4.53
N ARG A 233 12.89 12.33 -5.01
CA ARG A 233 11.71 12.23 -4.15
C ARG A 233 11.66 10.91 -3.39
N HIS A 234 12.22 9.83 -3.96
CA HIS A 234 12.35 8.55 -3.27
C HIS A 234 13.46 8.56 -2.21
N ILE A 235 14.58 9.25 -2.47
CA ILE A 235 15.65 9.42 -1.48
C ILE A 235 15.15 10.24 -0.27
N GLN A 236 14.30 11.22 -0.47
CA GLN A 236 13.66 11.98 0.62
C GLN A 236 12.89 11.08 1.60
N ARG A 237 12.47 9.92 1.16
CA ARG A 237 11.73 8.96 1.97
C ARG A 237 12.63 8.00 2.75
N THR A 238 13.96 7.97 2.49
CA THR A 238 14.90 7.20 3.32
C THR A 238 14.98 7.80 4.72
N LYS A 239 15.18 6.95 5.73
CA LYS A 239 15.29 7.39 7.12
C LYS A 239 16.71 7.86 7.46
N ILE A 240 17.69 7.18 6.88
CA ILE A 240 19.13 7.37 7.16
C ILE A 240 19.86 7.42 5.81
N LEU A 241 20.89 8.24 5.73
CA LEU A 241 21.87 8.22 4.64
C LEU A 241 23.19 7.67 5.14
N ILE A 242 23.82 6.82 4.36
CA ILE A 242 25.22 6.40 4.56
C ILE A 242 26.02 7.08 3.47
N HIS A 243 26.97 7.92 3.85
CA HIS A 243 27.93 8.53 2.94
C HIS A 243 29.17 7.66 2.92
N LEU A 244 29.42 7.01 1.80
CA LEU A 244 30.57 6.15 1.57
C LEU A 244 31.65 6.93 0.86
N ILE A 245 32.85 6.97 1.46
CA ILE A 245 34.03 7.65 0.93
C ILE A 245 35.13 6.63 0.71
N ASP A 246 35.78 6.70 -0.43
CA ASP A 246 36.99 5.93 -0.69
C ASP A 246 38.16 6.61 0.02
N SER A 247 38.76 5.91 1.01
CA SER A 247 39.90 6.43 1.76
C SER A 247 41.21 6.38 0.97
N ALA A 248 41.26 5.61 -0.11
CA ALA A 248 42.40 5.50 -1.03
C ALA A 248 42.39 6.54 -2.16
N ALA A 249 41.32 7.35 -2.25
CA ALA A 249 41.23 8.44 -3.23
C ALA A 249 42.32 9.51 -3.00
N GLU A 250 42.66 10.25 -4.04
CA GLU A 250 43.67 11.33 -3.95
C GLU A 250 43.28 12.43 -2.96
N ASP A 251 41.98 12.77 -2.87
CA ASP A 251 41.44 13.78 -1.95
C ASP A 251 40.06 13.38 -1.41
N PRO A 252 40.01 12.50 -0.37
CA PRO A 252 38.75 12.03 0.22
C PRO A 252 37.92 13.15 0.85
N ILE A 253 38.56 14.23 1.28
CA ILE A 253 37.84 15.39 1.88
C ILE A 253 37.10 16.16 0.81
N ASN A 254 37.72 16.39 -0.33
CA ASN A 254 37.08 17.05 -1.46
C ASN A 254 35.92 16.19 -2.01
N ASP A 255 36.06 14.88 -2.08
CA ASP A 255 35.02 13.94 -2.47
C ASP A 255 33.80 14.03 -1.56
N PHE A 256 34.04 14.14 -0.24
CA PHE A 256 32.97 14.39 0.74
C PHE A 256 32.25 15.70 0.46
N LEU A 257 33.00 16.79 0.27
CA LEU A 257 32.42 18.13 0.07
C LEU A 257 31.59 18.21 -1.24
N ILE A 258 32.03 17.56 -2.30
CA ILE A 258 31.30 17.47 -3.56
C ILE A 258 29.90 16.88 -3.37
N ILE A 259 29.83 15.74 -2.67
CA ILE A 259 28.53 15.09 -2.41
C ILE A 259 27.65 15.93 -1.47
N GLU A 260 28.24 16.55 -0.45
CA GLU A 260 27.50 17.41 0.46
C GLU A 260 26.92 18.64 -0.27
N GLU A 261 27.68 19.25 -1.18
CA GLU A 261 27.22 20.36 -1.99
C GLU A 261 26.10 19.95 -2.95
N GLU A 262 26.19 18.74 -3.54
CA GLU A 262 25.13 18.20 -4.37
C GLU A 262 23.86 17.94 -3.56
N LEU A 263 23.94 17.29 -2.41
CA LEU A 263 22.80 17.08 -1.51
C LEU A 263 22.16 18.42 -1.11
N LYS A 264 22.97 19.46 -0.91
CA LYS A 264 22.51 20.82 -0.62
C LYS A 264 21.77 21.46 -1.79
N LYS A 265 22.28 21.31 -3.00
CA LYS A 265 21.62 21.81 -4.23
C LYS A 265 20.26 21.16 -4.46
N TYR A 266 20.11 19.90 -4.10
CA TYR A 266 18.83 19.21 -4.16
C TYR A 266 17.83 19.71 -3.14
N GLY A 267 18.27 20.24 -2.01
CA GLY A 267 17.41 20.80 -0.96
C GLY A 267 16.51 19.74 -0.31
N ASN A 268 15.27 20.13 -0.01
CA ASN A 268 14.19 19.26 0.48
C ASN A 268 14.53 18.45 1.76
N GLY A 269 15.40 18.97 2.64
CA GLY A 269 15.71 18.37 3.94
C GLY A 269 16.59 17.11 3.88
N LEU A 270 17.33 16.88 2.78
CA LEU A 270 18.25 15.75 2.69
C LEU A 270 19.45 15.89 3.62
N LEU A 271 19.95 17.09 3.83
CA LEU A 271 21.03 17.40 4.77
C LEU A 271 20.61 17.28 6.24
N ASP A 272 19.30 17.43 6.53
CA ASP A 272 18.78 17.32 7.90
C ASP A 272 18.64 15.87 8.36
N LYS A 273 18.90 14.92 7.47
CA LYS A 273 18.83 13.49 7.78
C LYS A 273 20.07 13.07 8.56
N THR A 274 19.88 12.07 9.40
CA THR A 274 21.00 11.38 10.04
C THR A 274 21.88 10.78 8.95
N CYS A 275 23.09 11.31 8.82
CA CYS A 275 24.10 10.83 7.90
C CYS A 275 25.18 10.07 8.69
N LEU A 276 25.47 8.84 8.24
CA LEU A 276 26.52 8.01 8.78
C LEU A 276 27.68 8.01 7.78
N LEU A 277 28.83 8.51 8.21
CA LEU A 277 30.04 8.53 7.40
C LEU A 277 30.76 7.20 7.54
N TYR A 278 31.05 6.56 6.41
CA TYR A 278 31.79 5.31 6.37
C TYR A 278 32.90 5.40 5.29
N THR A 279 34.08 5.01 5.68
CA THR A 279 35.26 4.98 4.78
C THR A 279 35.55 3.55 4.35
N SER A 280 35.87 3.34 3.08
CA SER A 280 36.25 2.05 2.52
C SER A 280 37.66 2.15 1.92
N ASP A 281 38.47 1.13 2.11
CA ASP A 281 39.72 0.93 1.37
C ASP A 281 39.36 0.10 0.13
N ALA A 282 39.04 0.77 -0.98
CA ALA A 282 38.65 0.09 -2.22
C ALA A 282 39.85 -0.54 -2.99
N ALA A 283 41.02 -0.55 -2.38
CA ALA A 283 42.28 -0.91 -3.05
C ALA A 283 42.66 -2.41 -2.98
N ASP A 284 41.85 -3.27 -2.34
CA ASP A 284 42.18 -4.69 -2.15
C ASP A 284 41.24 -5.65 -2.91
N GLU A 285 40.94 -5.35 -4.19
CA GLU A 285 40.44 -6.35 -5.14
C GLU A 285 41.10 -6.19 -6.51
#